data_53112506165a0a549bfbe262fcdedff7
#
_entry.id   53112506165a0a549bfbe262fcdedff7
#
_cell.length_a   1.000
_cell.length_b   1.000
_cell.length_c   1.000
_cell.angle_alpha   90.00
_cell.angle_beta   90.00
_cell.angle_gamma   90.00
#
_symmetry.space_group_name_H-M   'P 1'
#
loop_
_entity.id
_entity.type
_entity.pdbx_description
1 polymer ?
#
loop_
_entity_poly.entity_id
_entity_poly.type
_entity_poly.pdbx_seq_one_letter_code
_entity_poly.pdbx_strand_id
1 'polypeptide(L)'
;RTRCLVFLLLVGFGLTGCNKPNVNSPAKTQRTAKVPQRFIFITNGDDPYFDVLNAGLQAGAEKFALADKGLEVVMEKNNATAQGQIDRLRQLVTQADVAGVAISVIQAENVAIVEEMKRLTEKGISVITVDGDINQKLFSDGRPYYIGTDNSIAGRLLGTAGRKVLESRGITEGSFIQFTGFTDNDNARARMNGCREAIGENYSEVDRMADSFDHSRARDNVRTALVNHPDVKALVGIWAYNAPAIAEVVAERGIRDRVSIFTFDAAAQAIEHMANGNIDCMIVQNPFEMGVQTVRLLLAMQEGQDAVLTNMFPDYGQPGGDKFTTGLRLIIPDAWENDEDAPISKKDLESAVSAGTLEVLSLSVFREWLKKYGLSSS
;
A
#
# COMPACT_ATOMS: atom_id res chain seq x y z
N ARG A 1 -88.01 -0.36 -15.29
CA ARG A 1 -88.39 -0.16 -16.72
C ARG A 1 -87.18 -0.51 -17.57
N THR A 2 -87.06 -1.75 -18.05
CA THR A 2 -87.58 -2.32 -19.33
C THR A 2 -86.76 -1.75 -20.51
N ARG A 3 -86.01 -2.45 -21.26
CA ARG A 3 -86.32 -3.55 -22.19
C ARG A 3 -85.07 -4.11 -22.83
N CYS A 4 -85.02 -5.41 -22.92
CA CYS A 4 -84.45 -6.27 -23.93
C CYS A 4 -84.55 -5.76 -25.37
N LEU A 5 -83.49 -6.11 -26.15
CA LEU A 5 -83.73 -6.70 -27.48
C LEU A 5 -82.56 -7.59 -27.92
N VAL A 6 -82.95 -8.77 -28.27
CA VAL A 6 -82.16 -9.84 -28.93
C VAL A 6 -82.25 -9.58 -30.43
N PHE A 7 -81.20 -9.83 -31.21
CA PHE A 7 -81.28 -10.30 -32.59
C PHE A 7 -80.17 -11.23 -33.02
N LEU A 8 -80.55 -12.17 -33.76
CA LEU A 8 -79.99 -13.43 -34.16
C LEU A 8 -79.12 -13.34 -35.40
N LEU A 9 -78.09 -14.25 -35.42
CA LEU A 9 -77.54 -15.06 -36.54
C LEU A 9 -77.26 -14.45 -37.90
N LEU A 10 -76.05 -14.65 -38.38
CA LEU A 10 -75.89 -15.30 -39.70
C LEU A 10 -74.49 -15.98 -39.78
N VAL A 11 -74.53 -17.22 -40.21
CA VAL A 11 -73.49 -18.19 -40.46
C VAL A 11 -72.77 -17.89 -41.78
N GLY A 12 -71.45 -17.90 -41.77
CA GLY A 12 -70.64 -17.88 -43.00
C GLY A 12 -69.52 -18.87 -42.90
N PHE A 13 -69.66 -20.04 -43.56
CA PHE A 13 -68.64 -21.03 -43.78
C PHE A 13 -67.62 -20.52 -44.79
N GLY A 14 -66.29 -20.56 -44.45
CA GLY A 14 -65.23 -20.34 -45.40
C GLY A 14 -64.01 -21.21 -45.02
N LEU A 15 -63.68 -22.10 -45.88
CA LEU A 15 -62.71 -23.20 -45.74
C LEU A 15 -61.26 -22.76 -45.88
N THR A 16 -60.42 -23.44 -45.12
CA THR A 16 -59.03 -23.92 -45.39
C THR A 16 -57.90 -22.93 -45.48
N GLY A 17 -56.98 -23.09 -44.51
CA GLY A 17 -55.63 -22.64 -44.55
C GLY A 17 -54.86 -23.27 -43.39
N CYS A 18 -54.39 -24.51 -43.54
CA CYS A 18 -53.47 -25.14 -42.61
C CYS A 18 -52.13 -24.36 -42.58
N ASN A 19 -51.91 -23.51 -41.60
CA ASN A 19 -50.57 -23.05 -41.24
C ASN A 19 -50.11 -23.83 -40.00
N LYS A 20 -49.12 -24.68 -40.21
CA LYS A 20 -48.43 -25.38 -39.13
C LYS A 20 -47.74 -24.37 -38.19
N PRO A 21 -47.83 -24.50 -36.88
CA PRO A 21 -47.05 -23.69 -35.97
C PRO A 21 -45.55 -24.06 -36.13
N ASN A 22 -44.75 -23.09 -36.47
CA ASN A 22 -43.31 -23.20 -36.53
C ASN A 22 -42.78 -23.26 -35.08
N VAL A 23 -42.67 -24.46 -34.56
CA VAL A 23 -41.99 -24.74 -33.28
C VAL A 23 -40.53 -24.91 -33.61
N ASN A 24 -39.69 -23.95 -33.25
CA ASN A 24 -38.28 -24.09 -32.84
C ASN A 24 -37.53 -22.78 -33.08
N SER A 25 -37.76 -21.79 -32.20
CA SER A 25 -36.70 -20.90 -31.80
C SER A 25 -36.27 -21.38 -30.41
N PRO A 26 -35.02 -21.82 -30.25
CA PRO A 26 -34.53 -22.10 -28.89
C PRO A 26 -34.59 -20.79 -28.10
N ALA A 27 -35.31 -20.79 -27.02
CA ALA A 27 -35.26 -19.74 -26.02
C ALA A 27 -33.78 -19.54 -25.68
N LYS A 28 -33.24 -18.33 -25.97
CA LYS A 28 -31.95 -17.92 -25.44
C LYS A 28 -32.10 -18.02 -23.94
N THR A 29 -31.53 -19.10 -23.37
CA THR A 29 -31.30 -19.24 -21.94
C THR A 29 -30.55 -17.97 -21.56
N GLN A 30 -31.21 -17.03 -20.89
CA GLN A 30 -30.51 -15.95 -20.21
C GLN A 30 -29.55 -16.65 -19.24
N ARG A 31 -28.24 -16.67 -19.57
CA ARG A 31 -27.22 -16.96 -18.60
C ARG A 31 -27.45 -15.96 -17.47
N THR A 32 -27.97 -16.41 -16.35
CA THR A 32 -27.88 -15.65 -15.11
C THR A 32 -26.41 -15.32 -14.92
N ALA A 33 -26.07 -14.05 -15.04
CA ALA A 33 -24.70 -13.60 -14.83
C ALA A 33 -24.28 -14.10 -13.46
N LYS A 34 -23.29 -15.01 -13.43
CA LYS A 34 -22.73 -15.51 -12.19
C LYS A 34 -22.11 -14.31 -11.49
N VAL A 35 -22.47 -14.05 -10.24
CA VAL A 35 -21.86 -12.96 -9.47
C VAL A 35 -20.35 -13.16 -9.50
N PRO A 36 -19.55 -12.16 -9.87
CA PRO A 36 -18.09 -12.28 -9.88
C PRO A 36 -17.58 -12.67 -8.50
N GLN A 37 -16.56 -13.50 -8.46
CA GLN A 37 -15.82 -13.73 -7.23
C GLN A 37 -14.81 -12.61 -7.01
N ARG A 38 -14.55 -12.26 -5.74
CA ARG A 38 -13.75 -11.08 -5.39
C ARG A 38 -12.41 -11.44 -4.77
N PHE A 39 -11.38 -10.76 -5.24
CA PHE A 39 -10.19 -10.50 -4.46
C PHE A 39 -10.41 -9.23 -3.66
N ILE A 40 -10.17 -9.27 -2.36
CA ILE A 40 -10.43 -8.13 -1.47
C ILE A 40 -9.11 -7.70 -0.84
N PHE A 41 -8.77 -6.43 -1.00
CA PHE A 41 -7.66 -5.80 -0.29
C PHE A 41 -8.20 -4.95 0.87
N ILE A 42 -7.73 -5.24 2.10
CA ILE A 42 -8.09 -4.49 3.30
C ILE A 42 -6.90 -3.61 3.72
N THR A 43 -7.11 -2.29 3.79
CA THR A 43 -6.09 -1.35 4.24
C THR A 43 -5.89 -1.39 5.77
N ASN A 44 -4.81 -0.80 6.26
CA ASN A 44 -4.63 -0.57 7.69
C ASN A 44 -5.24 0.76 8.18
N GLY A 45 -5.53 1.69 7.26
CA GLY A 45 -6.15 2.98 7.51
C GLY A 45 -6.65 3.63 6.23
N ASP A 46 -7.17 4.85 6.34
CA ASP A 46 -7.57 5.68 5.19
C ASP A 46 -6.48 6.71 4.89
N ASP A 47 -5.51 6.33 4.05
CA ASP A 47 -4.40 7.17 3.61
C ASP A 47 -4.33 7.18 2.06
N PRO A 48 -4.02 8.32 1.41
CA PRO A 48 -3.83 8.42 -0.05
C PRO A 48 -2.79 7.45 -0.63
N TYR A 49 -1.85 6.96 0.17
CA TYR A 49 -0.94 5.87 -0.19
C TYR A 49 -1.69 4.65 -0.76
N PHE A 50 -2.81 4.29 -0.15
CA PHE A 50 -3.63 3.16 -0.60
C PHE A 50 -4.41 3.45 -1.89
N ASP A 51 -4.67 4.70 -2.24
CA ASP A 51 -5.29 5.04 -3.53
C ASP A 51 -4.34 4.71 -4.69
N VAL A 52 -3.02 4.88 -4.49
CA VAL A 52 -1.98 4.47 -5.45
C VAL A 52 -1.90 2.94 -5.56
N LEU A 53 -1.97 2.24 -4.43
CA LEU A 53 -2.02 0.77 -4.41
C LEU A 53 -3.29 0.27 -5.12
N ASN A 54 -4.44 0.91 -4.90
CA ASN A 54 -5.68 0.58 -5.60
C ASN A 54 -5.57 0.78 -7.12
N ALA A 55 -4.93 1.86 -7.58
CA ALA A 55 -4.66 2.04 -9.01
C ALA A 55 -3.84 0.86 -9.57
N GLY A 56 -2.88 0.35 -8.79
CA GLY A 56 -2.12 -0.85 -9.12
C GLY A 56 -2.99 -2.13 -9.13
N LEU A 57 -3.93 -2.28 -8.18
CA LEU A 57 -4.88 -3.40 -8.18
C LEU A 57 -5.72 -3.39 -9.45
N GLN A 58 -6.26 -2.24 -9.85
CA GLN A 58 -7.07 -2.12 -11.07
C GLN A 58 -6.24 -2.39 -12.35
N ALA A 59 -5.03 -1.85 -12.42
CA ALA A 59 -4.09 -2.15 -13.52
C ALA A 59 -3.72 -3.64 -13.58
N GLY A 60 -3.56 -4.29 -12.43
CA GLY A 60 -3.36 -5.73 -12.32
C GLY A 60 -4.58 -6.51 -12.80
N ALA A 61 -5.79 -6.09 -12.43
CA ALA A 61 -7.03 -6.71 -12.86
C ALA A 61 -7.18 -6.69 -14.39
N GLU A 62 -6.87 -5.57 -15.02
CA GLU A 62 -6.84 -5.44 -16.48
C GLU A 62 -5.74 -6.31 -17.10
N LYS A 63 -4.49 -6.19 -16.61
CA LYS A 63 -3.31 -6.89 -17.12
C LYS A 63 -3.48 -8.41 -17.12
N PHE A 64 -4.13 -8.96 -16.09
CA PHE A 64 -4.35 -10.41 -15.93
C PHE A 64 -5.75 -10.85 -16.32
N ALA A 65 -6.56 -9.97 -16.94
CA ALA A 65 -7.89 -10.24 -17.46
C ALA A 65 -8.83 -10.91 -16.43
N LEU A 66 -8.91 -10.35 -15.21
CA LEU A 66 -9.75 -10.91 -14.14
C LEU A 66 -11.21 -11.05 -14.56
N ALA A 67 -11.77 -10.06 -15.27
CA ALA A 67 -13.16 -10.06 -15.73
C ALA A 67 -13.50 -11.27 -16.60
N ASP A 68 -12.57 -11.69 -17.48
CA ASP A 68 -12.75 -12.86 -18.35
C ASP A 68 -12.78 -14.17 -17.55
N LYS A 69 -12.24 -14.13 -16.32
CA LYS A 69 -12.19 -15.26 -15.38
C LYS A 69 -13.36 -15.24 -14.39
N GLY A 70 -14.26 -14.25 -14.50
CA GLY A 70 -15.36 -14.05 -13.54
C GLY A 70 -14.86 -13.59 -12.16
N LEU A 71 -13.77 -12.86 -12.13
CA LEU A 71 -13.13 -12.29 -10.94
C LEU A 71 -13.13 -10.77 -11.02
N GLU A 72 -13.14 -10.12 -9.86
CA GLU A 72 -12.89 -8.68 -9.70
C GLU A 72 -11.99 -8.43 -8.49
N VAL A 73 -11.39 -7.26 -8.41
CA VAL A 73 -10.63 -6.84 -7.23
C VAL A 73 -11.24 -5.58 -6.63
N VAL A 74 -11.36 -5.57 -5.30
CA VAL A 74 -11.96 -4.48 -4.52
C VAL A 74 -11.02 -4.10 -3.38
N MET A 75 -10.79 -2.80 -3.20
CA MET A 75 -10.12 -2.28 -2.01
C MET A 75 -11.16 -1.80 -0.99
N GLU A 76 -10.96 -2.15 0.27
CA GLU A 76 -11.78 -1.75 1.40
C GLU A 76 -10.93 -1.01 2.43
N LYS A 77 -11.31 0.23 2.74
CA LYS A 77 -10.61 1.07 3.71
C LYS A 77 -10.97 0.70 5.14
N ASN A 78 -9.96 0.43 5.96
CA ASN A 78 -10.12 0.22 7.39
C ASN A 78 -10.18 1.58 8.13
N ASN A 79 -10.79 1.59 9.28
CA ASN A 79 -10.94 2.76 10.15
C ASN A 79 -9.72 3.00 11.07
N ALA A 80 -8.54 2.55 10.69
CA ALA A 80 -7.30 2.63 11.45
C ALA A 80 -7.38 1.95 12.85
N THR A 81 -8.17 0.88 12.96
CA THR A 81 -8.26 0.09 14.19
C THR A 81 -8.06 -1.40 13.93
N ALA A 82 -7.43 -2.10 14.88
CA ALA A 82 -7.31 -3.55 14.82
C ALA A 82 -8.70 -4.23 14.88
N GLN A 83 -9.63 -3.68 15.66
CA GLN A 83 -10.99 -4.21 15.75
C GLN A 83 -11.71 -4.13 14.39
N GLY A 84 -11.52 -3.05 13.64
CA GLY A 84 -12.08 -2.91 12.28
C GLY A 84 -11.59 -4.01 11.35
N GLN A 85 -10.30 -4.34 11.37
CA GLN A 85 -9.76 -5.45 10.58
C GLN A 85 -10.32 -6.81 11.04
N ILE A 86 -10.36 -7.07 12.34
CA ILE A 86 -10.90 -8.31 12.91
C ILE A 86 -12.36 -8.51 12.49
N ASP A 87 -13.20 -7.50 12.66
CA ASP A 87 -14.62 -7.58 12.33
C ASP A 87 -14.84 -7.79 10.83
N ARG A 88 -14.01 -7.14 10.00
CA ARG A 88 -14.10 -7.33 8.55
C ARG A 88 -13.68 -8.73 8.12
N LEU A 89 -12.57 -9.25 8.61
CA LEU A 89 -12.12 -10.61 8.34
C LEU A 89 -13.20 -11.65 8.72
N ARG A 90 -13.83 -11.50 9.90
CA ARG A 90 -14.95 -12.35 10.35
C ARG A 90 -16.13 -12.33 9.37
N GLN A 91 -16.49 -11.17 8.86
CA GLN A 91 -17.58 -11.05 7.88
C GLN A 91 -17.23 -11.79 6.58
N LEU A 92 -15.97 -11.70 6.12
CA LEU A 92 -15.53 -12.35 4.89
C LEU A 92 -15.58 -13.88 4.96
N VAL A 93 -15.33 -14.47 6.12
CA VAL A 93 -15.45 -15.93 6.34
C VAL A 93 -16.83 -16.47 5.95
N THR A 94 -17.88 -15.65 6.03
CA THR A 94 -19.27 -16.04 5.76
C THR A 94 -19.75 -15.72 4.33
N GLN A 95 -18.94 -15.03 3.55
CA GLN A 95 -19.29 -14.60 2.18
C GLN A 95 -18.85 -15.66 1.15
N ALA A 96 -19.74 -16.07 0.28
CA ALA A 96 -19.48 -17.13 -0.71
C ALA A 96 -18.77 -16.63 -1.98
N ASP A 97 -18.68 -15.30 -2.16
CA ASP A 97 -18.11 -14.65 -3.33
C ASP A 97 -16.66 -14.17 -3.12
N VAL A 98 -16.01 -14.58 -2.02
CA VAL A 98 -14.62 -14.23 -1.71
C VAL A 98 -13.68 -15.31 -2.23
N ALA A 99 -12.82 -14.97 -3.19
CA ALA A 99 -11.82 -15.85 -3.77
C ALA A 99 -10.45 -15.71 -3.10
N GLY A 100 -10.12 -14.53 -2.60
CA GLY A 100 -8.86 -14.27 -1.90
C GLY A 100 -8.88 -12.95 -1.14
N VAL A 101 -8.04 -12.84 -0.13
CA VAL A 101 -7.90 -11.66 0.73
C VAL A 101 -6.43 -11.25 0.79
N ALA A 102 -6.16 -9.99 0.51
CA ALA A 102 -4.91 -9.33 0.81
C ALA A 102 -5.16 -8.32 1.93
N ILE A 103 -4.27 -8.22 2.90
CA ILE A 103 -4.44 -7.31 4.04
C ILE A 103 -3.13 -6.60 4.38
N SER A 104 -3.20 -5.27 4.56
CA SER A 104 -2.14 -4.51 5.23
C SER A 104 -2.41 -4.52 6.73
N VAL A 105 -1.68 -5.38 7.45
CA VAL A 105 -1.94 -5.63 8.88
C VAL A 105 -1.55 -4.41 9.72
N ILE A 106 -2.48 -3.90 10.53
CA ILE A 106 -2.26 -2.70 11.35
C ILE A 106 -1.38 -2.96 12.57
N GLN A 107 -1.51 -4.13 13.19
CA GLN A 107 -0.76 -4.54 14.38
C GLN A 107 -0.12 -5.91 14.17
N ALA A 108 1.19 -5.94 13.95
CA ALA A 108 1.95 -7.13 13.58
C ALA A 108 1.85 -8.29 14.61
N GLU A 109 1.63 -7.98 15.88
CA GLU A 109 1.57 -8.95 17.00
C GLU A 109 0.15 -9.24 17.48
N ASN A 110 -0.86 -8.77 16.74
CA ASN A 110 -2.26 -8.98 17.14
C ASN A 110 -2.73 -10.40 16.81
N VAL A 111 -2.83 -11.24 17.84
CA VAL A 111 -3.25 -12.64 17.74
C VAL A 111 -4.63 -12.77 17.08
N ALA A 112 -5.58 -11.88 17.38
CA ALA A 112 -6.95 -11.99 16.88
C ALA A 112 -7.03 -11.72 15.37
N ILE A 113 -6.21 -10.81 14.82
CA ILE A 113 -6.11 -10.60 13.37
C ILE A 113 -5.60 -11.89 12.70
N VAL A 114 -4.52 -12.47 13.22
CA VAL A 114 -3.92 -13.68 12.65
C VAL A 114 -4.87 -14.87 12.71
N GLU A 115 -5.60 -15.03 13.80
CA GLU A 115 -6.61 -16.10 13.94
C GLU A 115 -7.74 -15.96 12.92
N GLU A 116 -8.22 -14.75 12.64
CA GLU A 116 -9.23 -14.55 11.60
C GLU A 116 -8.67 -14.76 10.18
N MET A 117 -7.39 -14.42 9.93
CA MET A 117 -6.70 -14.78 8.67
C MET A 117 -6.64 -16.30 8.49
N LYS A 118 -6.28 -17.05 9.54
CA LYS A 118 -6.25 -18.52 9.51
C LYS A 118 -7.63 -19.12 9.23
N ARG A 119 -8.69 -18.59 9.83
CA ARG A 119 -10.08 -19.02 9.56
C ARG A 119 -10.48 -18.90 8.09
N LEU A 120 -10.05 -17.81 7.42
CA LEU A 120 -10.25 -17.67 5.97
C LEU A 120 -9.51 -18.76 5.21
N THR A 121 -8.25 -19.03 5.55
CA THR A 121 -7.43 -20.08 4.93
C THR A 121 -8.05 -21.48 5.13
N GLU A 122 -8.57 -21.78 6.31
CA GLU A 122 -9.30 -23.02 6.60
C GLU A 122 -10.58 -23.20 5.76
N LYS A 123 -11.17 -22.10 5.28
CA LYS A 123 -12.29 -22.10 4.33
C LYS A 123 -11.86 -22.22 2.87
N GLY A 124 -10.56 -22.34 2.60
CA GLY A 124 -10.00 -22.41 1.25
C GLY A 124 -9.86 -21.04 0.57
N ILE A 125 -9.97 -19.94 1.31
CA ILE A 125 -9.74 -18.59 0.80
C ILE A 125 -8.26 -18.26 0.93
N SER A 126 -7.61 -17.90 -0.18
CA SER A 126 -6.20 -17.48 -0.17
C SER A 126 -6.03 -16.18 0.62
N VAL A 127 -5.11 -16.16 1.60
CA VAL A 127 -4.81 -14.97 2.40
C VAL A 127 -3.33 -14.63 2.28
N ILE A 128 -3.03 -13.37 1.96
CA ILE A 128 -1.67 -12.82 1.89
C ILE A 128 -1.60 -11.50 2.65
N THR A 129 -0.41 -11.12 3.06
CA THR A 129 -0.18 -9.75 3.59
C THR A 129 0.50 -8.87 2.55
N VAL A 130 0.14 -7.57 2.56
CA VAL A 130 0.65 -6.58 1.62
C VAL A 130 0.93 -5.28 2.36
N ASP A 131 2.10 -4.67 2.17
CA ASP A 131 2.59 -3.47 2.86
C ASP A 131 2.81 -3.68 4.36
N GLY A 132 1.78 -3.81 5.17
CA GLY A 132 1.85 -4.18 6.59
C GLY A 132 1.82 -5.69 6.78
N ASP A 133 2.79 -6.25 7.50
CA ASP A 133 2.93 -7.69 7.73
C ASP A 133 2.62 -8.09 9.19
N ILE A 134 2.47 -9.37 9.42
CA ILE A 134 2.44 -9.99 10.75
C ILE A 134 3.86 -10.24 11.26
N ASN A 135 4.03 -10.38 12.56
CA ASN A 135 5.31 -10.82 13.13
C ASN A 135 5.52 -12.31 12.86
N GLN A 136 6.26 -12.63 11.79
CA GLN A 136 6.53 -14.01 11.36
C GLN A 136 7.26 -14.86 12.40
N LYS A 137 7.98 -14.26 13.35
CA LYS A 137 8.62 -15.02 14.44
C LYS A 137 7.60 -15.55 15.44
N LEU A 138 6.49 -14.82 15.62
CA LEU A 138 5.38 -15.23 16.50
C LEU A 138 4.35 -16.09 15.77
N PHE A 139 4.13 -15.85 14.47
CA PHE A 139 3.06 -16.45 13.67
C PHE A 139 3.61 -17.02 12.36
N SER A 140 4.47 -18.03 12.44
CA SER A 140 5.15 -18.62 11.27
C SER A 140 4.21 -19.21 10.22
N ASP A 141 2.98 -19.58 10.61
CA ASP A 141 1.92 -20.15 9.78
C ASP A 141 0.76 -19.16 9.51
N GLY A 142 0.92 -17.90 9.88
CA GLY A 142 -0.14 -16.90 9.78
C GLY A 142 -0.45 -16.44 8.36
N ARG A 143 0.52 -16.58 7.43
CA ARG A 143 0.34 -16.31 6.00
C ARG A 143 1.42 -17.04 5.18
N PRO A 144 1.12 -17.41 3.92
CA PRO A 144 2.13 -18.02 3.04
C PRO A 144 3.06 -16.98 2.38
N TYR A 145 2.56 -15.80 1.98
CA TYR A 145 3.31 -14.82 1.20
C TYR A 145 3.07 -13.40 1.67
N TYR A 146 4.10 -12.57 1.50
CA TYR A 146 4.08 -11.12 1.68
C TYR A 146 4.49 -10.41 0.39
N ILE A 147 3.80 -9.32 0.05
CA ILE A 147 4.20 -8.37 -0.99
C ILE A 147 4.40 -7.00 -0.36
N GLY A 148 5.54 -6.38 -0.60
CA GLY A 148 5.78 -5.05 -0.05
C GLY A 148 7.21 -4.59 -0.22
N THR A 149 7.72 -3.99 0.84
CA THR A 149 9.07 -3.43 0.92
C THR A 149 9.90 -4.23 1.92
N ASP A 150 11.19 -4.41 1.66
CA ASP A 150 12.12 -4.75 2.74
C ASP A 150 12.32 -3.49 3.60
N ASN A 151 11.51 -3.40 4.64
CA ASN A 151 11.45 -2.23 5.50
C ASN A 151 12.73 -2.02 6.31
N SER A 152 13.51 -3.09 6.57
CA SER A 152 14.80 -2.98 7.24
C SER A 152 15.85 -2.36 6.31
N ILE A 153 15.90 -2.79 5.05
CA ILE A 153 16.74 -2.17 4.02
C ILE A 153 16.32 -0.73 3.78
N ALA A 154 15.03 -0.47 3.65
CA ALA A 154 14.48 0.87 3.44
C ALA A 154 14.86 1.82 4.60
N GLY A 155 14.75 1.36 5.84
CA GLY A 155 15.20 2.11 7.03
C GLY A 155 16.69 2.42 7.01
N ARG A 156 17.54 1.43 6.70
CA ARG A 156 18.98 1.64 6.57
C ARG A 156 19.33 2.64 5.47
N LEU A 157 18.62 2.60 4.33
CA LEU A 157 18.81 3.58 3.27
C LEU A 157 18.49 5.00 3.76
N LEU A 158 17.37 5.18 4.48
CA LEU A 158 17.00 6.47 5.03
C LEU A 158 18.05 6.98 6.04
N GLY A 159 18.51 6.12 6.95
CA GLY A 159 19.55 6.46 7.91
C GLY A 159 20.87 6.84 7.23
N THR A 160 21.29 6.08 6.20
CA THR A 160 22.50 6.38 5.41
C THR A 160 22.38 7.70 4.67
N ALA A 161 21.24 7.95 3.99
CA ALA A 161 20.97 9.19 3.29
C ALA A 161 20.95 10.38 4.27
N GLY A 162 20.26 10.22 5.40
CA GLY A 162 20.17 11.24 6.44
C GLY A 162 21.53 11.60 7.03
N ARG A 163 22.39 10.62 7.32
CA ARG A 163 23.76 10.85 7.78
C ARG A 163 24.55 11.69 6.78
N LYS A 164 24.52 11.35 5.50
CA LYS A 164 25.24 12.11 4.46
C LYS A 164 24.77 13.56 4.35
N VAL A 165 23.47 13.80 4.46
CA VAL A 165 22.91 15.16 4.52
C VAL A 165 23.40 15.93 5.75
N LEU A 166 23.45 15.28 6.93
CA LEU A 166 23.97 15.92 8.15
C LEU A 166 25.46 16.24 8.00
N GLU A 167 26.26 15.30 7.54
CA GLU A 167 27.72 15.47 7.31
C GLU A 167 27.99 16.62 6.32
N SER A 168 27.23 16.75 5.21
CA SER A 168 27.38 17.83 4.23
C SER A 168 27.09 19.22 4.82
N ARG A 169 26.29 19.27 5.88
CA ARG A 169 26.02 20.50 6.66
C ARG A 169 27.02 20.75 7.79
N GLY A 170 28.08 19.93 7.88
CA GLY A 170 29.07 20.01 8.94
C GLY A 170 28.58 19.50 10.30
N ILE A 171 27.46 18.79 10.33
CA ILE A 171 26.87 18.20 11.54
C ILE A 171 27.40 16.76 11.63
N THR A 172 28.40 16.53 12.47
CA THR A 172 29.09 15.23 12.62
C THR A 172 28.58 14.42 13.82
N GLU A 173 27.78 15.03 14.68
CA GLU A 173 27.15 14.41 15.85
C GLU A 173 25.84 15.13 16.20
N GLY A 174 24.96 14.47 16.95
CA GLY A 174 23.72 15.09 17.39
C GLY A 174 22.61 14.10 17.73
N SER A 175 21.40 14.61 17.79
CA SER A 175 20.22 13.79 18.05
C SER A 175 19.20 13.85 16.93
N PHE A 176 18.36 12.81 16.85
CA PHE A 176 17.21 12.75 15.94
C PHE A 176 15.99 12.14 16.62
N ILE A 177 14.81 12.40 16.06
CA ILE A 177 13.52 11.91 16.53
C ILE A 177 12.77 11.30 15.37
N GLN A 178 12.06 10.18 15.60
CA GLN A 178 11.25 9.48 14.60
C GLN A 178 9.76 9.60 14.91
N PHE A 179 8.92 9.83 13.88
CA PHE A 179 7.48 10.02 13.97
C PHE A 179 6.76 8.99 13.09
N THR A 180 5.72 8.36 13.65
CA THR A 180 4.95 7.31 12.95
C THR A 180 3.53 7.23 13.49
N GLY A 181 2.65 6.52 12.78
CA GLY A 181 1.32 6.22 13.28
C GLY A 181 1.32 5.28 14.47
N PHE A 182 2.00 4.13 14.35
CA PHE A 182 2.12 3.12 15.40
C PHE A 182 3.54 2.58 15.45
N THR A 183 4.13 2.54 16.65
CA THR A 183 5.50 2.03 16.84
C THR A 183 5.60 0.51 16.85
N ASP A 184 4.49 -0.19 17.03
CA ASP A 184 4.37 -1.65 17.03
C ASP A 184 3.95 -2.25 15.67
N ASN A 185 3.65 -1.40 14.68
CA ASN A 185 3.45 -1.85 13.30
C ASN A 185 4.77 -2.40 12.73
N ASP A 186 4.70 -3.49 11.95
CA ASP A 186 5.90 -4.18 11.45
C ASP A 186 6.78 -3.27 10.58
N ASN A 187 6.17 -2.58 9.61
CA ASN A 187 6.94 -1.70 8.72
C ASN A 187 7.56 -0.51 9.47
N ALA A 188 6.80 0.13 10.35
CA ALA A 188 7.29 1.25 11.14
C ALA A 188 8.48 0.84 12.03
N ARG A 189 8.35 -0.27 12.76
CA ARG A 189 9.40 -0.80 13.63
C ARG A 189 10.67 -1.14 12.84
N ALA A 190 10.54 -1.81 11.68
CA ALA A 190 11.66 -2.17 10.84
C ALA A 190 12.37 -0.95 10.24
N ARG A 191 11.61 0.04 9.74
CA ARG A 191 12.13 1.31 9.20
C ARG A 191 12.86 2.10 10.28
N MET A 192 12.26 2.30 11.45
CA MET A 192 12.86 3.04 12.56
C MET A 192 14.15 2.39 13.05
N ASN A 193 14.16 1.06 13.22
CA ASN A 193 15.36 0.34 13.66
C ASN A 193 16.48 0.40 12.61
N GLY A 194 16.15 0.20 11.33
CA GLY A 194 17.11 0.31 10.23
C GLY A 194 17.70 1.73 10.11
N CYS A 195 16.88 2.77 10.27
CA CYS A 195 17.32 4.16 10.27
C CYS A 195 18.32 4.41 11.41
N ARG A 196 17.97 4.02 12.63
CA ARG A 196 18.86 4.15 13.80
C ARG A 196 20.18 3.41 13.61
N GLU A 197 20.14 2.20 13.06
CA GLU A 197 21.34 1.40 12.78
C GLU A 197 22.31 2.11 11.80
N ALA A 198 21.77 2.68 10.72
CA ALA A 198 22.58 3.17 9.60
C ALA A 198 22.94 4.66 9.67
N ILE A 199 22.23 5.45 10.47
CA ILE A 199 22.59 6.87 10.66
C ILE A 199 23.94 7.01 11.37
N GLY A 200 24.34 6.01 12.16
CA GLY A 200 25.64 5.93 12.82
C GLY A 200 25.60 6.28 14.31
N GLU A 201 26.61 5.79 15.04
CA GLU A 201 26.69 5.89 16.50
C GLU A 201 26.85 7.32 17.02
N ASN A 202 27.32 8.26 16.18
CA ASN A 202 27.45 9.67 16.54
C ASN A 202 26.09 10.39 16.64
N TYR A 203 25.00 9.75 16.16
CA TYR A 203 23.65 10.33 16.18
C TYR A 203 22.74 9.51 17.10
N SER A 204 22.28 10.15 18.18
CA SER A 204 21.44 9.50 19.16
C SER A 204 19.96 9.64 18.84
N GLU A 205 19.23 8.53 18.77
CA GLU A 205 17.78 8.57 18.76
C GLU A 205 17.27 8.93 20.16
N VAL A 206 16.62 10.08 20.29
CA VAL A 206 16.16 10.59 21.60
C VAL A 206 14.69 10.37 21.85
N ASP A 207 13.88 10.12 20.81
CA ASP A 207 12.46 9.80 20.97
C ASP A 207 11.88 9.09 19.73
N ARG A 208 10.77 8.35 19.95
CA ARG A 208 9.87 7.79 18.94
C ARG A 208 8.44 8.14 19.30
N MET A 209 7.76 8.93 18.46
CA MET A 209 6.45 9.45 18.75
C MET A 209 5.38 8.87 17.83
N ALA A 210 4.36 8.26 18.45
CA ALA A 210 3.21 7.69 17.74
C ALA A 210 2.00 8.64 17.80
N ASP A 211 1.28 8.76 16.68
CA ASP A 211 0.12 9.65 16.55
C ASP A 211 -1.21 8.92 16.34
N SER A 212 -1.20 7.60 16.16
CA SER A 212 -2.39 6.77 15.96
C SER A 212 -3.22 7.15 14.73
N PHE A 213 -2.58 7.54 13.62
CA PHE A 213 -3.22 8.06 12.41
C PHE A 213 -3.93 9.42 12.59
N ASP A 214 -3.68 10.13 13.68
CA ASP A 214 -4.23 11.47 13.92
C ASP A 214 -3.27 12.54 13.41
N HIS A 215 -3.61 13.17 12.29
CA HIS A 215 -2.79 14.21 11.66
C HIS A 215 -2.61 15.45 12.53
N SER A 216 -3.54 15.76 13.42
CA SER A 216 -3.39 16.85 14.39
C SER A 216 -2.36 16.48 15.44
N ARG A 217 -2.48 15.26 15.99
CA ARG A 217 -1.53 14.72 16.94
C ARG A 217 -0.13 14.60 16.34
N ALA A 218 -0.01 14.24 15.04
CA ALA A 218 1.27 14.21 14.36
C ALA A 218 2.00 15.57 14.45
N ARG A 219 1.31 16.68 14.16
CA ARG A 219 1.86 18.04 14.31
C ARG A 219 2.16 18.40 15.76
N ASP A 220 1.28 18.04 16.70
CA ASP A 220 1.48 18.32 18.12
C ASP A 220 2.65 17.52 18.71
N ASN A 221 2.88 16.30 18.24
CA ASN A 221 4.07 15.53 18.55
C ASN A 221 5.34 16.26 18.11
N VAL A 222 5.38 16.79 16.89
CA VAL A 222 6.55 17.57 16.41
C VAL A 222 6.76 18.82 17.25
N ARG A 223 5.69 19.57 17.61
CA ARG A 223 5.79 20.74 18.48
C ARG A 223 6.35 20.38 19.85
N THR A 224 5.87 19.27 20.42
CA THR A 224 6.31 18.75 21.73
C THR A 224 7.78 18.30 21.67
N ALA A 225 8.15 17.56 20.62
CA ALA A 225 9.51 17.10 20.40
C ALA A 225 10.53 18.28 20.34
N LEU A 226 10.18 19.35 19.61
CA LEU A 226 11.03 20.53 19.49
C LEU A 226 11.12 21.37 20.78
N VAL A 227 10.17 21.23 21.69
CA VAL A 227 10.22 21.83 23.05
C VAL A 227 11.13 21.01 23.95
N ASN A 228 10.97 19.69 23.93
CA ASN A 228 11.70 18.77 24.79
C ASN A 228 13.17 18.59 24.34
N HIS A 229 13.43 18.72 23.04
CA HIS A 229 14.74 18.51 22.40
C HIS A 229 15.11 19.71 21.50
N PRO A 230 15.39 20.90 22.08
CA PRO A 230 15.59 22.13 21.30
C PRO A 230 16.83 22.08 20.38
N ASP A 231 17.79 21.23 20.68
CA ASP A 231 19.04 21.07 19.91
C ASP A 231 19.01 19.89 18.93
N VAL A 232 17.85 19.26 18.71
CA VAL A 232 17.70 18.15 17.76
C VAL A 232 18.19 18.55 16.35
N LYS A 233 18.91 17.63 15.68
CA LYS A 233 19.51 17.89 14.36
C LYS A 233 18.68 17.33 13.21
N ALA A 234 17.90 16.27 13.46
CA ALA A 234 17.05 15.70 12.43
C ALA A 234 15.69 15.23 12.97
N LEU A 235 14.66 15.37 12.13
CA LEU A 235 13.33 14.83 12.33
C LEU A 235 13.04 13.85 11.18
N VAL A 236 12.54 12.67 11.54
CA VAL A 236 12.36 11.55 10.60
C VAL A 236 10.90 11.15 10.55
N GLY A 237 10.26 11.31 9.39
CA GLY A 237 8.90 10.85 9.15
C GLY A 237 8.90 9.43 8.59
N ILE A 238 8.15 8.53 9.23
CA ILE A 238 8.16 7.08 8.89
C ILE A 238 6.98 6.68 8.01
N TRP A 239 5.88 7.40 8.05
CA TRP A 239 4.72 7.21 7.18
C TRP A 239 4.43 8.47 6.37
N ALA A 240 3.72 8.34 5.25
CA ALA A 240 3.51 9.38 4.25
C ALA A 240 3.06 10.74 4.83
N TYR A 241 2.09 10.75 5.75
CA TYR A 241 1.54 11.97 6.34
C TYR A 241 2.41 12.59 7.45
N ASN A 242 3.39 11.86 7.98
CA ASN A 242 4.33 12.43 8.95
C ASN A 242 5.26 13.48 8.29
N ALA A 243 5.59 13.31 7.02
CA ALA A 243 6.45 14.22 6.27
C ALA A 243 5.90 15.67 6.24
N PRO A 244 4.66 15.92 5.75
CA PRO A 244 4.09 17.28 5.80
C PRO A 244 3.91 17.79 7.23
N ALA A 245 3.50 16.94 8.19
CA ALA A 245 3.36 17.38 9.58
C ALA A 245 4.66 17.91 10.18
N ILE A 246 5.80 17.27 9.88
CA ILE A 246 7.13 17.73 10.31
C ILE A 246 7.51 19.02 9.59
N ALA A 247 7.39 19.04 8.26
CA ALA A 247 7.81 20.18 7.45
C ALA A 247 7.01 21.47 7.78
N GLU A 248 5.69 21.35 7.99
CA GLU A 248 4.83 22.45 8.41
C GLU A 248 5.30 23.07 9.74
N VAL A 249 5.50 22.25 10.77
CA VAL A 249 5.88 22.74 12.11
C VAL A 249 7.30 23.32 12.10
N VAL A 250 8.24 22.72 11.36
CA VAL A 250 9.61 23.27 11.22
C VAL A 250 9.58 24.63 10.51
N ALA A 251 8.76 24.78 9.47
CA ALA A 251 8.56 26.06 8.77
C ALA A 251 7.88 27.11 9.66
N GLU A 252 6.80 26.75 10.39
CA GLU A 252 6.13 27.62 11.37
C GLU A 252 7.11 28.17 12.42
N ARG A 253 8.08 27.34 12.85
CA ARG A 253 9.10 27.72 13.84
C ARG A 253 10.28 28.51 13.25
N GLY A 254 10.43 28.56 11.93
CA GLY A 254 11.55 29.19 11.26
C GLY A 254 12.91 28.59 11.59
N ILE A 255 12.97 27.26 11.76
CA ILE A 255 14.18 26.55 12.19
C ILE A 255 14.74 25.58 11.12
N ARG A 256 14.30 25.70 9.87
CA ARG A 256 14.69 24.80 8.77
C ARG A 256 16.20 24.74 8.52
N ASP A 257 16.90 25.82 8.76
CA ASP A 257 18.35 25.95 8.65
C ASP A 257 19.13 25.12 9.70
N ARG A 258 18.48 24.78 10.82
CA ARG A 258 19.08 24.04 11.94
C ARG A 258 18.68 22.57 12.01
N VAL A 259 17.59 22.19 11.30
CA VAL A 259 16.99 20.85 11.39
C VAL A 259 16.90 20.23 10.02
N SER A 260 17.48 19.03 9.87
CA SER A 260 17.33 18.21 8.66
C SER A 260 16.05 17.36 8.74
N ILE A 261 15.42 17.11 7.60
CA ILE A 261 14.17 16.34 7.52
C ILE A 261 14.33 15.21 6.50
N PHE A 262 14.20 13.98 6.97
CA PHE A 262 14.24 12.76 6.15
C PHE A 262 12.92 12.03 6.29
N THR A 263 12.38 11.49 5.20
CA THR A 263 11.03 10.92 5.28
C THR A 263 10.87 9.66 4.44
N PHE A 264 9.86 8.87 4.81
CA PHE A 264 9.30 7.83 3.96
C PHE A 264 8.10 8.33 3.21
N ASP A 265 7.89 7.72 2.04
CA ASP A 265 6.79 7.94 1.13
C ASP A 265 6.69 9.39 0.63
N ALA A 266 5.84 9.62 -0.34
CA ALA A 266 5.72 10.92 -0.99
C ALA A 266 4.25 11.36 -1.06
N ALA A 267 3.69 11.76 0.09
CA ALA A 267 2.42 12.47 0.11
C ALA A 267 2.49 13.72 -0.76
N ALA A 268 1.39 14.12 -1.39
CA ALA A 268 1.37 15.28 -2.30
C ALA A 268 1.94 16.54 -1.65
N GLN A 269 1.61 16.79 -0.38
CA GLN A 269 2.15 17.92 0.38
C GLN A 269 3.66 17.77 0.67
N ALA A 270 4.16 16.52 0.89
CA ALA A 270 5.59 16.28 1.08
C ALA A 270 6.39 16.61 -0.18
N ILE A 271 5.85 16.28 -1.37
CA ILE A 271 6.42 16.63 -2.67
C ILE A 271 6.56 18.15 -2.82
N GLU A 272 5.53 18.92 -2.42
CA GLU A 272 5.57 20.38 -2.45
C GLU A 272 6.56 20.94 -1.40
N HIS A 273 6.62 20.35 -0.21
CA HIS A 273 7.60 20.75 0.80
C HIS A 273 9.04 20.49 0.34
N MET A 274 9.32 19.38 -0.35
CA MET A 274 10.64 19.14 -0.93
C MET A 274 10.97 20.17 -2.02
N ALA A 275 10.03 20.49 -2.91
CA ALA A 275 10.21 21.52 -3.95
C ALA A 275 10.56 22.89 -3.36
N ASN A 276 10.03 23.19 -2.16
CA ASN A 276 10.29 24.42 -1.43
C ASN A 276 11.52 24.34 -0.49
N GLY A 277 12.32 23.27 -0.56
CA GLY A 277 13.52 23.07 0.25
C GLY A 277 13.25 22.67 1.72
N ASN A 278 12.02 22.32 2.07
CA ASN A 278 11.64 21.98 3.44
C ASN A 278 11.91 20.51 3.82
N ILE A 279 12.18 19.63 2.85
CA ILE A 279 12.53 18.20 3.05
C ILE A 279 13.81 17.93 2.30
N ASP A 280 14.75 17.19 2.90
CA ASP A 280 16.06 16.90 2.32
C ASP A 280 16.03 15.67 1.42
N CYS A 281 15.40 14.59 1.84
CA CYS A 281 15.24 13.39 1.01
C CYS A 281 14.03 12.57 1.45
N MET A 282 13.51 11.76 0.51
CA MET A 282 12.42 10.83 0.75
C MET A 282 12.78 9.43 0.23
N ILE A 283 12.61 8.40 1.05
CA ILE A 283 12.57 7.00 0.57
C ILE A 283 11.14 6.67 0.22
N VAL A 284 10.91 6.29 -1.02
CA VAL A 284 9.56 6.05 -1.55
C VAL A 284 9.41 4.59 -1.95
N GLN A 285 8.35 3.98 -1.50
CA GLN A 285 7.92 2.64 -1.87
C GLN A 285 7.28 2.63 -3.27
N ASN A 286 6.89 1.45 -3.74
CA ASN A 286 6.16 1.32 -4.99
C ASN A 286 4.77 0.68 -4.76
N PRO A 287 3.82 1.40 -4.14
CA PRO A 287 2.49 0.88 -3.85
C PRO A 287 1.71 0.48 -5.12
N PHE A 288 1.93 1.16 -6.25
CA PHE A 288 1.33 0.76 -7.52
C PHE A 288 1.74 -0.66 -7.91
N GLU A 289 3.04 -0.97 -7.88
CA GLU A 289 3.53 -2.32 -8.18
C GLU A 289 3.07 -3.33 -7.13
N MET A 290 2.97 -2.96 -5.85
CA MET A 290 2.37 -3.83 -4.82
C MET A 290 0.96 -4.25 -5.22
N GLY A 291 0.14 -3.32 -5.71
CA GLY A 291 -1.21 -3.62 -6.20
C GLY A 291 -1.22 -4.59 -7.38
N VAL A 292 -0.39 -4.34 -8.40
CA VAL A 292 -0.26 -5.22 -9.58
C VAL A 292 0.15 -6.63 -9.17
N GLN A 293 1.18 -6.76 -8.32
CA GLN A 293 1.69 -8.05 -7.89
C GLN A 293 0.75 -8.77 -6.92
N THR A 294 -0.06 -8.04 -6.15
CA THR A 294 -1.14 -8.60 -5.32
C THR A 294 -2.14 -9.37 -6.18
N VAL A 295 -2.61 -8.77 -7.27
CA VAL A 295 -3.53 -9.43 -8.19
C VAL A 295 -2.88 -10.65 -8.83
N ARG A 296 -1.62 -10.52 -9.29
CA ARG A 296 -0.86 -11.63 -9.88
C ARG A 296 -0.75 -12.82 -8.93
N LEU A 297 -0.41 -12.54 -7.67
CA LEU A 297 -0.21 -13.58 -6.66
C LEU A 297 -1.52 -14.26 -6.29
N LEU A 298 -2.58 -13.50 -5.98
CA LEU A 298 -3.88 -14.08 -5.63
C LEU A 298 -4.45 -14.92 -6.77
N LEU A 299 -4.29 -14.46 -8.03
CA LEU A 299 -4.71 -15.23 -9.20
C LEU A 299 -3.89 -16.52 -9.35
N ALA A 300 -2.57 -16.45 -9.17
CA ALA A 300 -1.71 -17.64 -9.23
C ALA A 300 -2.07 -18.68 -8.16
N MET A 301 -2.39 -18.22 -6.94
CA MET A 301 -2.86 -19.09 -5.85
C MET A 301 -4.23 -19.71 -6.18
N GLN A 302 -5.17 -18.91 -6.70
CA GLN A 302 -6.52 -19.34 -7.05
C GLN A 302 -6.53 -20.38 -8.18
N GLU A 303 -5.64 -20.23 -9.17
CA GLU A 303 -5.56 -21.11 -10.34
C GLU A 303 -4.52 -22.24 -10.19
N GLY A 304 -3.78 -22.31 -9.08
CA GLY A 304 -2.73 -23.31 -8.85
C GLY A 304 -1.56 -23.18 -9.83
N GLN A 305 -1.14 -21.94 -10.13
CA GLN A 305 -0.06 -21.66 -11.09
C GLN A 305 1.32 -21.75 -10.42
N ASP A 306 1.78 -22.95 -10.09
CA ASP A 306 3.04 -23.19 -9.36
C ASP A 306 4.26 -22.54 -10.01
N ALA A 307 4.32 -22.49 -11.35
CA ALA A 307 5.43 -21.83 -12.06
C ALA A 307 5.49 -20.32 -11.78
N VAL A 308 4.34 -19.66 -11.63
CA VAL A 308 4.27 -18.23 -11.28
C VAL A 308 4.70 -18.04 -9.83
N LEU A 309 4.22 -18.88 -8.93
CA LEU A 309 4.60 -18.84 -7.50
C LEU A 309 6.10 -19.06 -7.31
N THR A 310 6.69 -20.06 -7.96
CA THR A 310 8.13 -20.31 -7.92
C THR A 310 8.95 -19.15 -8.49
N ASN A 311 8.47 -18.53 -9.57
CA ASN A 311 9.14 -17.36 -10.13
C ASN A 311 9.07 -16.13 -9.22
N MET A 312 7.94 -15.92 -8.53
CA MET A 312 7.80 -14.81 -7.58
C MET A 312 8.59 -15.06 -6.29
N PHE A 313 8.67 -16.31 -5.84
CA PHE A 313 9.27 -16.70 -4.57
C PHE A 313 10.27 -17.85 -4.77
N PRO A 314 11.42 -17.60 -5.45
CA PRO A 314 12.37 -18.67 -5.80
C PRO A 314 12.99 -19.33 -4.57
N ASP A 315 13.11 -18.61 -3.46
CA ASP A 315 13.67 -19.08 -2.21
C ASP A 315 12.60 -19.47 -1.17
N TYR A 316 11.37 -19.75 -1.61
CA TYR A 316 10.29 -20.13 -0.71
C TYR A 316 10.68 -21.32 0.19
N GLY A 317 10.43 -21.20 1.49
CA GLY A 317 10.88 -22.17 2.50
C GLY A 317 12.22 -21.84 3.14
N GLN A 318 12.97 -20.86 2.61
CA GLN A 318 14.15 -20.29 3.27
C GLN A 318 13.75 -19.03 4.07
N PRO A 319 14.54 -18.61 5.07
CA PRO A 319 14.27 -17.38 5.80
C PRO A 319 14.12 -16.16 4.86
N GLY A 320 12.96 -15.51 4.87
CA GLY A 320 12.64 -14.38 4.00
C GLY A 320 12.26 -14.72 2.56
N GLY A 321 12.31 -15.99 2.15
CA GLY A 321 11.93 -16.44 0.81
C GLY A 321 10.43 -16.38 0.52
N ASP A 322 9.62 -16.07 1.53
CA ASP A 322 8.18 -15.81 1.47
C ASP A 322 7.83 -14.35 1.14
N LYS A 323 8.84 -13.49 0.86
CA LYS A 323 8.67 -12.05 0.62
C LYS A 323 8.99 -11.66 -0.82
N PHE A 324 8.05 -10.96 -1.43
CA PHE A 324 8.24 -10.30 -2.72
C PHE A 324 8.41 -8.79 -2.51
N THR A 325 9.56 -8.23 -2.90
CA THR A 325 9.85 -6.80 -2.75
C THR A 325 9.63 -6.04 -4.07
N THR A 326 8.99 -4.88 -4.01
CA THR A 326 8.61 -4.08 -5.18
C THR A 326 9.61 -2.98 -5.54
N GLY A 327 10.78 -2.98 -4.89
CA GLY A 327 11.82 -1.96 -5.08
C GLY A 327 11.56 -0.68 -4.29
N LEU A 328 12.58 0.19 -4.28
CA LEU A 328 12.60 1.45 -3.55
C LEU A 328 13.09 2.58 -4.46
N ARG A 329 12.68 3.81 -4.15
CA ARG A 329 13.20 5.03 -4.75
C ARG A 329 13.70 5.97 -3.66
N LEU A 330 14.87 6.55 -3.88
CA LEU A 330 15.31 7.71 -3.12
C LEU A 330 15.04 8.95 -3.96
N ILE A 331 14.21 9.85 -3.46
CA ILE A 331 13.92 11.12 -4.10
C ILE A 331 14.80 12.19 -3.47
N ILE A 332 15.52 12.92 -4.30
CA ILE A 332 16.42 14.02 -3.94
C ILE A 332 15.95 15.33 -4.58
N PRO A 333 16.30 16.50 -4.00
CA PRO A 333 16.08 17.79 -4.64
C PRO A 333 16.70 17.87 -6.04
N ASP A 334 16.06 18.56 -6.97
CA ASP A 334 16.55 18.73 -8.34
C ASP A 334 17.96 19.34 -8.40
N ALA A 335 18.28 20.21 -7.43
CA ALA A 335 19.61 20.81 -7.34
C ALA A 335 20.76 19.80 -7.12
N TRP A 336 20.44 18.60 -6.68
CA TRP A 336 21.46 17.53 -6.44
C TRP A 336 21.65 16.57 -7.60
N GLU A 337 20.81 16.63 -8.64
CA GLU A 337 20.75 15.60 -9.69
C GLU A 337 22.08 15.42 -10.46
N ASN A 338 22.78 16.52 -10.75
CA ASN A 338 24.03 16.51 -11.50
C ASN A 338 25.14 17.29 -10.77
N ASP A 339 25.01 17.46 -9.48
CA ASP A 339 25.98 18.14 -8.62
C ASP A 339 26.97 17.12 -8.07
N GLU A 340 28.26 17.26 -8.42
CA GLU A 340 29.35 16.39 -7.93
C GLU A 340 29.56 16.57 -6.43
N ASP A 341 29.20 17.70 -5.86
CA ASP A 341 29.28 18.03 -4.44
C ASP A 341 27.96 17.72 -3.69
N ALA A 342 26.97 17.11 -4.36
CA ALA A 342 25.69 16.76 -3.73
C ALA A 342 25.91 15.86 -2.50
N PRO A 343 25.14 16.06 -1.43
CA PRO A 343 25.24 15.24 -0.22
C PRO A 343 25.10 13.75 -0.47
N ILE A 344 24.32 13.38 -1.48
CA ILE A 344 23.98 11.99 -1.80
C ILE A 344 24.25 11.75 -3.27
N SER A 345 25.13 10.80 -3.57
CA SER A 345 25.30 10.27 -4.92
C SER A 345 24.65 8.89 -5.06
N LYS A 346 24.22 8.57 -6.28
CA LYS A 346 23.68 7.24 -6.63
C LYS A 346 24.66 6.11 -6.23
N LYS A 347 25.95 6.31 -6.50
CA LYS A 347 27.02 5.35 -6.21
C LYS A 347 27.14 5.02 -4.73
N ASP A 348 26.93 6.00 -3.87
CA ASP A 348 27.08 5.83 -2.41
C ASP A 348 26.01 4.89 -1.83
N LEU A 349 24.83 4.85 -2.43
CA LEU A 349 23.70 4.08 -1.94
C LEU A 349 23.53 2.75 -2.65
N GLU A 350 23.96 2.62 -3.90
CA GLU A 350 23.97 1.34 -4.62
C GLU A 350 24.83 0.28 -3.94
N SER A 351 25.87 0.69 -3.20
CA SER A 351 26.67 -0.23 -2.40
C SER A 351 25.94 -0.74 -1.13
N ALA A 352 24.89 -0.07 -0.70
CA ALA A 352 24.10 -0.41 0.49
C ALA A 352 22.95 -1.37 0.21
N VAL A 353 22.64 -1.64 -1.07
CA VAL A 353 21.52 -2.51 -1.50
C VAL A 353 21.93 -3.39 -2.68
N SER A 354 21.23 -4.51 -2.84
CA SER A 354 21.39 -5.37 -4.03
C SER A 354 21.08 -4.60 -5.30
N ALA A 355 21.81 -4.86 -6.37
CA ALA A 355 21.59 -4.23 -7.67
C ALA A 355 20.14 -4.35 -8.12
N GLY A 356 19.54 -3.23 -8.54
CA GLY A 356 18.16 -3.16 -9.02
C GLY A 356 17.09 -2.95 -7.94
N THR A 357 17.48 -2.85 -6.66
CA THR A 357 16.53 -2.64 -5.55
C THR A 357 16.23 -1.15 -5.30
N LEU A 358 17.11 -0.24 -5.72
CA LEU A 358 17.02 1.19 -5.49
C LEU A 358 17.19 1.98 -6.78
N GLU A 359 16.27 2.92 -7.01
CA GLU A 359 16.40 4.00 -7.99
C GLU A 359 16.64 5.32 -7.24
N VAL A 360 17.62 6.12 -7.67
CA VAL A 360 17.78 7.51 -7.21
C VAL A 360 17.21 8.44 -8.27
N LEU A 361 16.22 9.23 -7.91
CA LEU A 361 15.51 10.12 -8.82
C LEU A 361 15.52 11.55 -8.26
N SER A 362 15.68 12.53 -9.14
CA SER A 362 15.37 13.91 -8.79
C SER A 362 13.85 14.09 -8.63
N LEU A 363 13.46 15.15 -7.93
CA LEU A 363 12.06 15.46 -7.67
C LEU A 363 11.27 15.66 -8.97
N SER A 364 11.86 16.32 -9.97
CA SER A 364 11.23 16.54 -11.27
C SER A 364 10.99 15.24 -12.03
N VAL A 365 11.96 14.34 -12.08
CA VAL A 365 11.83 13.02 -12.71
C VAL A 365 10.75 12.19 -12.00
N PHE A 366 10.71 12.25 -10.68
CA PHE A 366 9.67 11.56 -9.91
C PHE A 366 8.27 12.14 -10.16
N ARG A 367 8.11 13.48 -10.25
CA ARG A 367 6.84 14.12 -10.61
C ARG A 367 6.36 13.74 -12.01
N GLU A 368 7.27 13.62 -12.98
CA GLU A 368 6.93 13.13 -14.33
C GLU A 368 6.45 11.68 -14.30
N TRP A 369 7.09 10.83 -13.48
CA TRP A 369 6.65 9.46 -13.28
C TRP A 369 5.23 9.40 -12.69
N LEU A 370 4.94 10.17 -11.65
CA LEU A 370 3.60 10.27 -11.06
C LEU A 370 2.57 10.70 -12.10
N LYS A 371 2.86 11.75 -12.86
CA LYS A 371 1.98 12.28 -13.91
C LYS A 371 1.67 11.23 -14.99
N LYS A 372 2.66 10.43 -15.39
CA LYS A 372 2.49 9.37 -16.39
C LYS A 372 1.41 8.36 -15.97
N TYR A 373 1.27 8.10 -14.69
CA TYR A 373 0.30 7.16 -14.13
C TYR A 373 -0.95 7.84 -13.53
N GLY A 374 -1.09 9.16 -13.71
CA GLY A 374 -2.23 9.92 -13.19
C GLY A 374 -2.24 10.03 -11.65
N LEU A 375 -1.07 9.90 -11.02
CA LEU A 375 -0.89 9.89 -9.58
C LEU A 375 -0.46 11.26 -9.07
N SER A 376 -0.82 11.60 -7.82
CA SER A 376 -0.39 12.82 -7.11
C SER A 376 0.54 12.52 -5.92
N SER A 377 0.69 11.25 -5.56
CA SER A 377 1.46 10.76 -4.41
C SER A 377 1.98 9.34 -4.66
N SER A 378 2.85 8.84 -3.79
CA SER A 378 3.34 7.46 -3.80
C SER A 378 3.82 7.03 -2.42
#